data_09097eb3af8bdbe4984d3012760c6129
#
_entry.id   09097eb3af8bdbe4984d3012760c6129
#
_cell.length_a   1.000
_cell.length_b   1.000
_cell.length_c   1.000
_cell.angle_alpha   90.00
_cell.angle_beta   90.00
_cell.angle_gamma   90.00
#
_symmetry.space_group_name_H-M   'P 1'
#
loop_
_entity.id
_entity.type
_entity.pdbx_description
1 polymer ?
#
loop_
_entity_poly.entity_id
_entity_poly.type
_entity_poly.pdbx_seq_one_letter_code
_entity_poly.pdbx_strand_id
1 'polypeptide(L)'
;MFSAETIAGYLNGSVEGEPSTVVTGVARIEQGKPGTLCFFANPKYEKYVYTTKASIILLNRDYELRESIAPTIIRVDNAYEGIASVLGLFEQKKLANKKGCDRFVWLPWRFKKGKNCYIGAYTYIARGARLGNSVKVYPQVYIGENVTVGDNTIIYPGVKIYQGCVIGANCIIHANAVIGSDGFGFAPQANGEYKKIPQIGNVVIEDNVEIGAGTTIDRSTIGSTLVCSGVKLDNLVQIAHNVEIGKNTVIAAQTGIAGSSKVGESCIFAGQVGVIGHLKIGNRVTIASKSGVSKNIPDGMAMLGFPGMEASKYKRSFAVFRNLPALRDDVDSLVKKVAVLENNQEDKSQ
;
A
#
# COMPACT_ATOMS: atom_id res chain seq x y z
N MET A 1 -22.26 8.19 -17.18
CA MET A 1 -23.25 9.12 -16.61
C MET A 1 -23.99 8.42 -15.50
N PHE A 2 -24.29 9.12 -14.42
CA PHE A 2 -25.12 8.64 -13.31
C PHE A 2 -26.10 9.76 -12.94
N SER A 3 -27.37 9.42 -12.65
CA SER A 3 -28.36 10.38 -12.14
C SER A 3 -28.20 10.57 -10.63
N ALA A 4 -28.74 11.69 -10.11
CA ALA A 4 -28.77 11.96 -8.67
C ALA A 4 -29.47 10.83 -7.91
N GLU A 5 -30.59 10.34 -8.42
CA GLU A 5 -31.34 9.20 -7.87
C GLU A 5 -30.48 7.93 -7.81
N THR A 6 -29.74 7.60 -8.88
CA THR A 6 -28.87 6.42 -8.91
C THR A 6 -27.76 6.52 -7.86
N ILE A 7 -27.14 7.71 -7.72
CA ILE A 7 -26.06 7.94 -6.74
C ILE A 7 -26.63 7.89 -5.32
N ALA A 8 -27.75 8.55 -5.08
CA ALA A 8 -28.41 8.55 -3.78
C ALA A 8 -28.81 7.13 -3.35
N GLY A 9 -29.40 6.35 -4.26
CA GLY A 9 -29.74 4.95 -3.98
C GLY A 9 -28.53 4.09 -3.64
N TYR A 10 -27.40 4.30 -4.32
CA TYR A 10 -26.15 3.60 -4.03
C TYR A 10 -25.55 3.98 -2.66
N LEU A 11 -25.73 5.24 -2.23
CA LEU A 11 -25.19 5.76 -0.97
C LEU A 11 -26.19 5.67 0.21
N ASN A 12 -27.37 5.10 0.02
CA ASN A 12 -28.47 5.16 1.00
C ASN A 12 -28.81 6.59 1.41
N GLY A 13 -28.67 7.53 0.47
CA GLY A 13 -28.94 8.94 0.66
C GLY A 13 -30.32 9.36 0.18
N SER A 14 -30.69 10.63 0.43
CA SER A 14 -31.89 11.27 -0.10
C SER A 14 -31.54 12.39 -1.07
N VAL A 15 -32.41 12.62 -2.07
CA VAL A 15 -32.23 13.69 -3.07
C VAL A 15 -33.12 14.87 -2.69
N GLU A 16 -32.55 16.08 -2.69
CA GLU A 16 -33.24 17.36 -2.63
C GLU A 16 -32.98 18.09 -3.94
N GLY A 17 -34.03 18.42 -4.69
CA GLY A 17 -33.97 19.01 -6.03
C GLY A 17 -34.37 18.02 -7.13
N GLU A 18 -33.71 18.08 -8.30
CA GLU A 18 -34.09 17.28 -9.47
C GLU A 18 -33.41 15.90 -9.50
N PRO A 19 -34.15 14.78 -9.26
CA PRO A 19 -33.58 13.43 -9.19
C PRO A 19 -32.94 12.95 -10.51
N SER A 20 -33.45 13.47 -11.63
CA SER A 20 -32.96 13.13 -12.97
C SER A 20 -31.65 13.84 -13.35
N THR A 21 -31.14 14.76 -12.53
CA THR A 21 -29.89 15.48 -12.78
C THR A 21 -28.73 14.50 -12.98
N VAL A 22 -28.07 14.60 -14.13
CA VAL A 22 -27.02 13.65 -14.55
C VAL A 22 -25.63 14.27 -14.42
N VAL A 23 -24.69 13.46 -13.92
CA VAL A 23 -23.27 13.82 -13.89
C VAL A 23 -22.40 12.82 -14.67
N THR A 24 -21.33 13.35 -15.24
CA THR A 24 -20.34 12.60 -16.03
C THR A 24 -18.99 12.48 -15.33
N GLY A 25 -18.79 13.24 -14.26
CA GLY A 25 -17.54 13.26 -13.51
C GLY A 25 -17.67 13.91 -12.14
N VAL A 26 -16.57 13.91 -11.41
CA VAL A 26 -16.43 14.52 -10.09
C VAL A 26 -15.46 15.71 -10.19
N ALA A 27 -15.70 16.75 -9.43
CA ALA A 27 -14.81 17.93 -9.36
C ALA A 27 -14.63 18.41 -7.92
N ARG A 28 -13.58 19.17 -7.66
CA ARG A 28 -13.45 19.90 -6.39
C ARG A 28 -14.56 20.94 -6.31
N ILE A 29 -15.04 21.23 -5.09
CA ILE A 29 -16.17 22.12 -4.89
C ILE A 29 -15.92 23.52 -5.44
N GLU A 30 -14.71 24.02 -5.32
CA GLU A 30 -14.27 25.31 -5.87
C GLU A 30 -14.14 25.34 -7.40
N GLN A 31 -14.13 24.18 -8.04
CA GLN A 31 -13.99 24.00 -9.50
C GLN A 31 -15.22 23.33 -10.13
N GLY A 32 -16.31 23.25 -9.38
CA GLY A 32 -17.57 22.66 -9.85
C GLY A 32 -18.07 23.33 -11.12
N LYS A 33 -18.50 22.52 -12.09
CA LYS A 33 -19.06 22.95 -13.38
C LYS A 33 -20.25 22.07 -13.76
N PRO A 34 -21.11 22.51 -14.69
CA PRO A 34 -22.23 21.68 -15.16
C PRO A 34 -21.79 20.29 -15.58
N GLY A 35 -22.56 19.27 -15.17
CA GLY A 35 -22.25 17.87 -15.41
C GLY A 35 -21.26 17.23 -14.40
N THR A 36 -20.87 17.97 -13.35
CA THR A 36 -20.01 17.40 -12.28
C THR A 36 -20.74 17.23 -10.95
N LEU A 37 -20.29 16.26 -10.18
CA LEU A 37 -20.63 16.09 -8.77
C LEU A 37 -19.51 16.64 -7.92
N CYS A 38 -19.85 17.39 -6.87
CA CYS A 38 -18.95 17.88 -5.84
C CYS A 38 -19.39 17.34 -4.47
N PHE A 39 -18.57 17.52 -3.44
CA PHE A 39 -18.90 17.16 -2.07
C PHE A 39 -18.41 18.24 -1.09
N PHE A 40 -19.04 18.32 0.06
CA PHE A 40 -18.64 19.18 1.16
C PHE A 40 -18.54 18.37 2.46
N ALA A 41 -17.35 18.35 3.06
CA ALA A 41 -17.09 17.66 4.31
C ALA A 41 -16.18 18.49 5.24
N ASN A 42 -15.51 19.54 4.73
CA ASN A 42 -14.58 20.34 5.52
C ASN A 42 -15.05 21.80 5.58
N PRO A 43 -15.31 22.35 6.77
CA PRO A 43 -15.83 23.72 6.98
C PRO A 43 -15.01 24.82 6.27
N LYS A 44 -13.71 24.64 6.05
CA LYS A 44 -12.87 25.60 5.33
C LYS A 44 -13.36 25.90 3.91
N TYR A 45 -14.15 25.00 3.32
CA TYR A 45 -14.68 25.15 1.95
C TYR A 45 -16.14 25.59 1.91
N GLU A 46 -16.76 25.96 3.05
CA GLU A 46 -18.17 26.29 3.15
C GLU A 46 -18.61 27.38 2.16
N LYS A 47 -17.79 28.42 1.95
CA LYS A 47 -18.09 29.49 0.98
C LYS A 47 -18.34 28.98 -0.45
N TYR A 48 -17.75 27.85 -0.79
CA TYR A 48 -17.91 27.28 -2.14
C TYR A 48 -19.20 26.47 -2.30
N VAL A 49 -19.88 26.07 -1.20
CA VAL A 49 -21.19 25.45 -1.26
C VAL A 49 -22.19 26.35 -1.99
N TYR A 50 -22.12 27.66 -1.75
CA TYR A 50 -23.02 28.67 -2.28
C TYR A 50 -22.60 29.23 -3.65
N THR A 51 -21.37 28.98 -4.09
CA THR A 51 -20.83 29.52 -5.34
C THR A 51 -20.50 28.50 -6.40
N THR A 52 -20.53 27.19 -6.05
CA THR A 52 -20.23 26.11 -6.99
C THR A 52 -21.25 26.05 -8.13
N LYS A 53 -20.75 25.76 -9.34
CA LYS A 53 -21.56 25.52 -10.54
C LYS A 53 -21.75 24.02 -10.83
N ALA A 54 -21.43 23.15 -9.87
CA ALA A 54 -21.66 21.73 -10.01
C ALA A 54 -23.15 21.41 -10.20
N SER A 55 -23.46 20.32 -10.88
CA SER A 55 -24.85 19.89 -11.05
C SER A 55 -25.37 19.17 -9.81
N ILE A 56 -24.51 18.45 -9.09
CA ILE A 56 -24.86 17.72 -7.88
C ILE A 56 -23.84 18.04 -6.78
N ILE A 57 -24.30 18.15 -5.54
CA ILE A 57 -23.45 18.27 -4.35
C ILE A 57 -23.85 17.22 -3.31
N LEU A 58 -22.83 16.51 -2.75
CA LEU A 58 -23.01 15.63 -1.60
C LEU A 58 -22.83 16.46 -0.32
N LEU A 59 -23.82 16.39 0.58
CA LEU A 59 -23.80 17.04 1.89
C LEU A 59 -24.11 16.01 2.98
N ASN A 60 -23.59 16.22 4.16
CA ASN A 60 -24.02 15.48 5.34
C ASN A 60 -25.49 15.79 5.66
N ARG A 61 -26.22 14.83 6.24
CA ARG A 61 -27.64 15.01 6.62
C ARG A 61 -27.84 16.13 7.63
N ASP A 62 -26.89 16.31 8.56
CA ASP A 62 -26.91 17.28 9.63
C ASP A 62 -26.44 18.70 9.22
N TYR A 63 -25.96 18.86 7.99
CA TYR A 63 -25.53 20.17 7.51
C TYR A 63 -26.71 21.04 7.08
N GLU A 64 -26.93 22.15 7.78
CA GLU A 64 -27.96 23.12 7.47
C GLU A 64 -27.45 24.17 6.52
N LEU A 65 -28.17 24.37 5.41
CA LEU A 65 -27.89 25.42 4.43
C LEU A 65 -28.39 26.77 4.96
N ARG A 66 -27.57 27.80 4.84
CA ARG A 66 -27.95 29.19 5.22
C ARG A 66 -28.81 29.86 4.15
N GLU A 67 -28.68 29.44 2.90
CA GLU A 67 -29.45 29.93 1.77
C GLU A 67 -29.63 28.82 0.71
N SER A 68 -30.56 28.99 -0.20
CA SER A 68 -30.77 28.03 -1.27
C SER A 68 -29.62 28.00 -2.26
N ILE A 69 -29.30 26.82 -2.80
CA ILE A 69 -28.24 26.61 -3.77
C ILE A 69 -28.79 26.04 -5.07
N ALA A 70 -28.10 26.30 -6.18
CA ALA A 70 -28.53 25.83 -7.50
C ALA A 70 -28.33 24.30 -7.74
N PRO A 71 -27.27 23.64 -7.22
CA PRO A 71 -27.07 22.20 -7.41
C PRO A 71 -28.17 21.34 -6.80
N THR A 72 -28.48 20.21 -7.43
CA THR A 72 -29.23 19.12 -6.78
C THR A 72 -28.39 18.56 -5.62
N ILE A 73 -29.01 18.40 -4.45
CA ILE A 73 -28.33 17.94 -3.24
C ILE A 73 -28.57 16.46 -3.04
N ILE A 74 -27.54 15.73 -2.65
CA ILE A 74 -27.67 14.37 -2.14
C ILE A 74 -27.23 14.38 -0.67
N ARG A 75 -28.15 14.09 0.23
CA ARG A 75 -27.91 13.97 1.66
C ARG A 75 -27.43 12.57 2.03
N VAL A 76 -26.32 12.47 2.71
CA VAL A 76 -25.70 11.22 3.17
C VAL A 76 -25.24 11.34 4.62
N ASP A 77 -25.02 10.23 5.29
CA ASP A 77 -24.55 10.24 6.68
C ASP A 77 -23.11 10.77 6.79
N ASN A 78 -22.26 10.44 5.79
CA ASN A 78 -20.89 10.93 5.69
C ASN A 78 -20.53 11.24 4.23
N ALA A 79 -20.44 12.52 3.90
CA ALA A 79 -20.14 12.97 2.53
C ALA A 79 -18.71 12.62 2.08
N TYR A 80 -17.77 12.46 3.01
CA TYR A 80 -16.40 12.06 2.68
C TYR A 80 -16.32 10.57 2.28
N GLU A 81 -17.01 9.70 2.99
CA GLU A 81 -17.15 8.29 2.60
C GLU A 81 -18.01 8.14 1.34
N GLY A 82 -19.04 8.95 1.23
CA GLY A 82 -19.92 9.00 0.07
C GLY A 82 -19.17 9.31 -1.22
N ILE A 83 -18.28 10.31 -1.19
CA ILE A 83 -17.48 10.63 -2.39
C ILE A 83 -16.51 9.51 -2.75
N ALA A 84 -15.87 8.86 -1.78
CA ALA A 84 -15.01 7.72 -2.04
C ALA A 84 -15.77 6.58 -2.74
N SER A 85 -16.98 6.29 -2.28
CA SER A 85 -17.87 5.29 -2.91
C SER A 85 -18.28 5.68 -4.33
N VAL A 86 -18.61 6.96 -4.57
CA VAL A 86 -18.95 7.47 -5.92
C VAL A 86 -17.76 7.39 -6.86
N LEU A 87 -16.55 7.74 -6.42
CA LEU A 87 -15.34 7.56 -7.22
C LEU A 87 -15.16 6.11 -7.66
N GLY A 88 -15.40 5.16 -6.74
CA GLY A 88 -15.41 3.72 -7.05
C GLY A 88 -16.44 3.34 -8.14
N LEU A 89 -17.65 3.91 -8.11
CA LEU A 89 -18.67 3.71 -9.17
C LEU A 89 -18.18 4.17 -10.54
N PHE A 90 -17.57 5.34 -10.61
CA PHE A 90 -17.04 5.87 -11.87
C PHE A 90 -15.92 4.98 -12.42
N GLU A 91 -15.04 4.51 -11.54
CA GLU A 91 -13.95 3.60 -11.90
C GLU A 91 -14.48 2.25 -12.37
N GLN A 92 -15.39 1.62 -11.64
CA GLN A 92 -16.03 0.35 -12.02
C GLN A 92 -16.69 0.44 -13.40
N LYS A 93 -17.41 1.54 -13.69
CA LYS A 93 -18.00 1.76 -15.00
C LYS A 93 -16.97 1.86 -16.11
N LYS A 94 -15.86 2.56 -15.86
CA LYS A 94 -14.72 2.67 -16.80
C LYS A 94 -14.12 1.29 -17.08
N LEU A 95 -13.92 0.48 -16.04
CA LEU A 95 -13.37 -0.87 -16.14
C LEU A 95 -14.34 -1.85 -16.81
N ALA A 96 -15.64 -1.75 -16.55
CA ALA A 96 -16.65 -2.60 -17.17
C ALA A 96 -16.68 -2.47 -18.69
N ASN A 97 -16.37 -1.30 -19.24
CA ASN A 97 -16.31 -1.05 -20.67
C ASN A 97 -15.05 -1.62 -21.34
N LYS A 98 -14.01 -1.99 -20.58
CA LYS A 98 -12.79 -2.60 -21.15
C LYS A 98 -12.96 -4.11 -21.27
N LYS A 99 -13.10 -4.60 -22.49
CA LYS A 99 -13.28 -6.04 -22.80
C LYS A 99 -12.56 -6.39 -24.11
N GLY A 100 -12.19 -7.65 -24.25
CA GLY A 100 -11.55 -8.15 -25.48
C GLY A 100 -10.03 -8.13 -25.44
N CYS A 101 -9.42 -8.25 -26.59
CA CYS A 101 -7.96 -8.20 -26.76
C CYS A 101 -7.62 -7.11 -27.77
N ASP A 102 -6.62 -6.31 -27.43
CA ASP A 102 -6.05 -5.35 -28.37
C ASP A 102 -5.22 -6.07 -29.46
N ARG A 103 -4.74 -5.31 -30.45
CA ARG A 103 -3.78 -5.85 -31.45
C ARG A 103 -2.42 -6.12 -30.79
N PHE A 104 -1.63 -7.00 -31.43
CA PHE A 104 -0.27 -7.34 -31.01
C PHE A 104 -0.17 -7.98 -29.62
N VAL A 105 -1.19 -8.74 -29.21
CA VAL A 105 -1.15 -9.58 -28.01
C VAL A 105 -0.66 -10.96 -28.39
N TRP A 106 0.29 -11.51 -27.62
CA TRP A 106 0.70 -12.91 -27.78
C TRP A 106 0.01 -13.80 -26.76
N LEU A 107 -0.71 -14.81 -27.22
CA LEU A 107 -1.43 -15.80 -26.41
C LEU A 107 -1.04 -17.22 -26.82
N PRO A 108 -0.86 -18.16 -25.88
CA PRO A 108 -0.56 -19.53 -26.22
C PRO A 108 -1.77 -20.26 -26.80
N TRP A 109 -1.52 -21.31 -27.54
CA TRP A 109 -2.57 -22.22 -28.00
C TRP A 109 -3.38 -22.75 -26.80
N ARG A 110 -4.74 -22.71 -26.88
CA ARG A 110 -5.65 -23.10 -25.81
C ARG A 110 -5.53 -22.27 -24.53
N PHE A 111 -5.22 -20.98 -24.64
CA PHE A 111 -5.23 -20.07 -23.50
C PHE A 111 -6.57 -20.08 -22.77
N LYS A 112 -6.52 -20.22 -21.43
CA LYS A 112 -7.71 -20.25 -20.57
C LYS A 112 -7.91 -18.89 -19.91
N LYS A 113 -9.04 -18.23 -20.21
CA LYS A 113 -9.47 -16.99 -19.55
C LYS A 113 -10.97 -17.04 -19.25
N GLY A 114 -11.37 -16.36 -18.17
CA GLY A 114 -12.76 -16.15 -17.81
C GLY A 114 -13.49 -15.18 -18.75
N LYS A 115 -14.74 -14.87 -18.40
CA LYS A 115 -15.57 -13.91 -19.11
C LYS A 115 -15.14 -12.47 -18.85
N ASN A 116 -15.48 -11.55 -19.75
CA ASN A 116 -15.27 -10.09 -19.59
C ASN A 116 -13.82 -9.64 -19.36
N CYS A 117 -12.83 -10.44 -19.70
CA CYS A 117 -11.43 -10.04 -19.61
C CYS A 117 -11.07 -8.98 -20.66
N TYR A 118 -10.08 -8.13 -20.31
CA TYR A 118 -9.39 -7.23 -21.23
C TYR A 118 -7.91 -7.56 -21.26
N ILE A 119 -7.30 -7.61 -22.45
CA ILE A 119 -5.86 -7.83 -22.63
C ILE A 119 -5.34 -6.76 -23.59
N GLY A 120 -4.51 -5.88 -23.05
CA GLY A 120 -3.93 -4.72 -23.75
C GLY A 120 -2.80 -5.09 -24.69
N ALA A 121 -2.52 -4.20 -25.63
CA ALA A 121 -1.51 -4.36 -26.68
C ALA A 121 -0.11 -4.70 -26.12
N TYR A 122 0.66 -5.48 -26.88
CA TYR A 122 2.02 -5.92 -26.54
C TYR A 122 2.14 -6.72 -25.23
N THR A 123 1.04 -7.27 -24.76
CA THR A 123 1.03 -8.21 -23.63
C THR A 123 1.47 -9.58 -24.12
N TYR A 124 2.35 -10.23 -23.35
CA TYR A 124 2.77 -11.60 -23.55
C TYR A 124 2.24 -12.48 -22.41
N ILE A 125 1.50 -13.53 -22.76
CA ILE A 125 0.99 -14.53 -21.80
C ILE A 125 1.56 -15.89 -22.18
N ALA A 126 2.31 -16.52 -21.26
CA ALA A 126 2.99 -17.78 -21.49
C ALA A 126 2.05 -19.00 -21.34
N ARG A 127 2.58 -20.18 -21.71
CA ARG A 127 1.86 -21.45 -21.65
C ARG A 127 1.41 -21.77 -20.21
N GLY A 128 0.23 -22.34 -20.07
CA GLY A 128 -0.31 -22.78 -18.78
C GLY A 128 -0.87 -21.67 -17.91
N ALA A 129 -0.67 -20.40 -18.27
CA ALA A 129 -1.27 -19.27 -17.55
C ALA A 129 -2.80 -19.31 -17.64
N ARG A 130 -3.47 -18.85 -16.56
CA ARG A 130 -4.92 -18.83 -16.44
C ARG A 130 -5.37 -17.49 -15.88
N LEU A 131 -6.40 -16.89 -16.48
CA LEU A 131 -7.05 -15.68 -15.97
C LEU A 131 -8.48 -16.00 -15.55
N GLY A 132 -8.89 -15.51 -14.40
CA GLY A 132 -10.26 -15.54 -13.91
C GLY A 132 -11.19 -14.64 -14.73
N ASN A 133 -12.40 -14.41 -14.21
CA ASN A 133 -13.40 -13.53 -14.83
C ASN A 133 -13.04 -12.06 -14.59
N SER A 134 -13.40 -11.21 -15.53
CA SER A 134 -13.27 -9.74 -15.43
C SER A 134 -11.85 -9.23 -15.18
N VAL A 135 -10.82 -10.04 -15.36
CA VAL A 135 -9.42 -9.63 -15.25
C VAL A 135 -9.09 -8.58 -16.30
N LYS A 136 -8.41 -7.51 -15.89
CA LYS A 136 -7.97 -6.42 -16.77
C LYS A 136 -6.44 -6.40 -16.82
N VAL A 137 -5.89 -6.85 -17.93
CA VAL A 137 -4.46 -6.83 -18.22
C VAL A 137 -4.19 -5.66 -19.15
N TYR A 138 -3.47 -4.65 -18.68
CA TYR A 138 -3.13 -3.47 -19.47
C TYR A 138 -1.94 -3.74 -20.41
N PRO A 139 -1.60 -2.80 -21.31
CA PRO A 139 -0.52 -3.01 -22.28
C PRO A 139 0.85 -3.34 -21.67
N GLN A 140 1.70 -4.05 -22.43
CA GLN A 140 3.11 -4.36 -22.11
C GLN A 140 3.30 -5.21 -20.83
N VAL A 141 2.29 -5.98 -20.43
CA VAL A 141 2.38 -6.91 -19.29
C VAL A 141 3.01 -8.23 -19.75
N TYR A 142 3.86 -8.80 -18.91
CA TYR A 142 4.37 -10.16 -19.05
C TYR A 142 3.76 -11.07 -17.99
N ILE A 143 3.12 -12.16 -18.42
CA ILE A 143 2.59 -13.21 -17.55
C ILE A 143 3.29 -14.52 -17.90
N GLY A 144 4.10 -15.02 -16.97
CA GLY A 144 4.93 -16.20 -17.10
C GLY A 144 4.14 -17.51 -17.14
N GLU A 145 4.88 -18.61 -17.36
CA GLU A 145 4.28 -19.94 -17.43
C GLU A 145 3.58 -20.33 -16.12
N ASN A 146 2.42 -21.01 -16.26
CA ASN A 146 1.63 -21.55 -15.15
C ASN A 146 1.20 -20.51 -14.09
N VAL A 147 1.22 -19.21 -14.41
CA VAL A 147 0.68 -18.16 -13.54
C VAL A 147 -0.83 -18.29 -13.50
N THR A 148 -1.40 -18.11 -12.31
CA THR A 148 -2.87 -18.00 -12.13
C THR A 148 -3.22 -16.62 -11.59
N VAL A 149 -4.28 -16.01 -12.16
CA VAL A 149 -4.80 -14.70 -11.73
C VAL A 149 -6.29 -14.86 -11.44
N GLY A 150 -6.70 -14.51 -10.24
CA GLY A 150 -8.08 -14.57 -9.76
C GLY A 150 -8.99 -13.50 -10.39
N ASP A 151 -10.28 -13.63 -10.13
CA ASP A 151 -11.33 -12.79 -10.68
C ASP A 151 -11.16 -11.30 -10.34
N ASN A 152 -11.61 -10.41 -11.22
CA ASN A 152 -11.64 -8.95 -11.05
C ASN A 152 -10.27 -8.28 -10.82
N THR A 153 -9.17 -9.00 -10.96
CA THR A 153 -7.82 -8.45 -10.75
C THR A 153 -7.42 -7.53 -11.89
N ILE A 154 -6.79 -6.40 -11.53
CA ILE A 154 -6.33 -5.37 -12.46
C ILE A 154 -4.81 -5.37 -12.46
N ILE A 155 -4.21 -5.53 -13.64
CA ILE A 155 -2.76 -5.55 -13.85
C ILE A 155 -2.41 -4.38 -14.76
N TYR A 156 -1.79 -3.36 -14.22
CA TYR A 156 -1.44 -2.12 -14.91
C TYR A 156 -0.25 -2.28 -15.87
N PRO A 157 0.02 -1.28 -16.75
CA PRO A 157 1.04 -1.41 -17.78
C PRO A 157 2.43 -1.76 -17.25
N GLY A 158 3.15 -2.57 -18.00
CA GLY A 158 4.55 -2.90 -17.72
C GLY A 158 4.80 -3.88 -16.58
N VAL A 159 3.78 -4.39 -15.90
CA VAL A 159 3.91 -5.40 -14.82
C VAL A 159 4.53 -6.68 -15.38
N LYS A 160 5.41 -7.31 -14.59
CA LYS A 160 6.03 -8.60 -14.88
C LYS A 160 5.68 -9.60 -13.80
N ILE A 161 5.00 -10.69 -14.16
CA ILE A 161 4.67 -11.80 -13.25
C ILE A 161 5.41 -13.04 -13.77
N TYR A 162 6.37 -13.51 -13.00
CA TYR A 162 7.20 -14.65 -13.35
C TYR A 162 6.46 -15.97 -13.18
N GLN A 163 7.05 -17.05 -13.75
CA GLN A 163 6.44 -18.37 -13.80
C GLN A 163 6.03 -18.90 -12.42
N GLY A 164 4.89 -19.62 -12.38
CA GLY A 164 4.37 -20.32 -11.21
C GLY A 164 3.80 -19.43 -10.11
N CYS A 165 3.77 -18.12 -10.29
CA CYS A 165 3.17 -17.21 -9.31
C CYS A 165 1.63 -17.33 -9.29
N VAL A 166 1.04 -17.11 -8.12
CA VAL A 166 -0.40 -17.13 -7.90
C VAL A 166 -0.85 -15.76 -7.43
N ILE A 167 -1.80 -15.16 -8.13
CA ILE A 167 -2.42 -13.89 -7.79
C ILE A 167 -3.90 -14.14 -7.50
N GLY A 168 -4.37 -13.70 -6.35
CA GLY A 168 -5.76 -13.82 -5.91
C GLY A 168 -6.74 -12.95 -6.68
N ALA A 169 -7.96 -12.92 -6.20
CA ALA A 169 -9.06 -12.12 -6.74
C ALA A 169 -9.04 -10.68 -6.19
N ASN A 170 -9.65 -9.75 -6.95
CA ASN A 170 -9.81 -8.34 -6.58
C ASN A 170 -8.49 -7.62 -6.25
N CYS A 171 -7.38 -8.09 -6.81
CA CYS A 171 -6.08 -7.46 -6.62
C CYS A 171 -5.87 -6.30 -7.61
N ILE A 172 -5.06 -5.32 -7.18
CA ILE A 172 -4.63 -4.20 -8.02
C ILE A 172 -3.11 -4.19 -8.04
N ILE A 173 -2.51 -4.37 -9.24
CA ILE A 173 -1.06 -4.39 -9.40
C ILE A 173 -0.67 -3.22 -10.28
N HIS A 174 -0.03 -2.21 -9.68
CA HIS A 174 0.33 -0.98 -10.37
C HIS A 174 1.52 -1.13 -11.30
N ALA A 175 1.71 -0.12 -12.14
CA ALA A 175 2.65 -0.15 -13.27
C ALA A 175 4.09 -0.53 -12.87
N ASN A 176 4.72 -1.35 -13.71
CA ASN A 176 6.11 -1.81 -13.56
C ASN A 176 6.43 -2.59 -12.27
N ALA A 177 5.44 -3.06 -11.53
CA ALA A 177 5.69 -4.00 -10.44
C ALA A 177 6.25 -5.32 -11.00
N VAL A 178 7.18 -5.94 -10.26
CA VAL A 178 7.81 -7.22 -10.62
C VAL A 178 7.52 -8.26 -9.56
N ILE A 179 6.88 -9.34 -9.93
CA ILE A 179 6.43 -10.39 -9.02
C ILE A 179 7.10 -11.71 -9.41
N GLY A 180 7.89 -12.28 -8.51
CA GLY A 180 8.53 -13.58 -8.66
C GLY A 180 9.90 -13.54 -9.33
N SER A 181 10.62 -12.39 -9.33
CA SER A 181 12.05 -12.36 -9.61
C SER A 181 12.84 -13.22 -8.65
N ASP A 182 14.04 -13.63 -9.03
CA ASP A 182 14.92 -14.40 -8.13
C ASP A 182 15.30 -13.57 -6.90
N GLY A 183 15.21 -14.18 -5.74
CA GLY A 183 15.71 -13.62 -4.49
C GLY A 183 17.24 -13.47 -4.49
N PHE A 184 17.75 -12.60 -3.65
CA PHE A 184 19.17 -12.37 -3.43
C PHE A 184 19.80 -13.50 -2.62
N GLY A 185 20.01 -14.65 -3.28
CA GLY A 185 20.55 -15.87 -2.66
C GLY A 185 21.94 -16.18 -3.25
N PHE A 186 22.99 -16.04 -2.43
CA PHE A 186 24.37 -16.34 -2.81
C PHE A 186 25.11 -17.01 -1.65
N ALA A 187 25.85 -18.09 -1.96
CA ALA A 187 26.70 -18.77 -1.01
C ALA A 187 28.15 -18.31 -1.14
N PRO A 188 28.78 -17.77 -0.09
CA PRO A 188 30.20 -17.42 -0.14
C PRO A 188 31.05 -18.68 -0.33
N GLN A 189 32.07 -18.57 -1.18
CA GLN A 189 33.04 -19.65 -1.42
C GLN A 189 34.36 -19.33 -0.74
N ALA A 190 35.20 -20.36 -0.50
CA ALA A 190 36.48 -20.21 0.16
C ALA A 190 37.46 -19.24 -0.58
N ASN A 191 37.30 -19.07 -1.87
CA ASN A 191 38.08 -18.15 -2.71
C ASN A 191 37.57 -16.71 -2.72
N GLY A 192 36.53 -16.40 -1.90
CA GLY A 192 35.90 -15.07 -1.83
C GLY A 192 34.83 -14.80 -2.90
N GLU A 193 34.59 -15.73 -3.80
CA GLU A 193 33.52 -15.60 -4.79
C GLU A 193 32.15 -15.95 -4.20
N TYR A 194 31.08 -15.52 -4.89
CA TYR A 194 29.69 -15.83 -4.52
C TYR A 194 29.05 -16.76 -5.56
N LYS A 195 28.65 -17.95 -5.13
CA LYS A 195 27.89 -18.88 -5.97
C LYS A 195 26.41 -18.61 -5.83
N LYS A 196 25.71 -18.36 -6.94
CA LYS A 196 24.25 -18.18 -6.97
C LYS A 196 23.54 -19.42 -6.46
N ILE A 197 22.58 -19.22 -5.56
CA ILE A 197 21.62 -20.25 -5.11
C ILE A 197 20.37 -20.12 -6.00
N PRO A 198 20.02 -21.15 -6.80
CA PRO A 198 18.81 -21.15 -7.61
C PRO A 198 17.57 -20.94 -6.78
N GLN A 199 16.65 -20.12 -7.27
CA GLN A 199 15.38 -19.80 -6.61
C GLN A 199 14.26 -20.56 -7.36
N ILE A 200 13.78 -21.66 -6.80
CA ILE A 200 12.83 -22.59 -7.46
C ILE A 200 11.40 -22.47 -6.94
N GLY A 201 11.17 -21.68 -5.92
CA GLY A 201 9.85 -21.41 -5.37
C GLY A 201 9.07 -20.38 -6.21
N ASN A 202 8.02 -19.84 -5.63
CA ASN A 202 7.16 -18.86 -6.29
C ASN A 202 6.74 -17.72 -5.33
N VAL A 203 5.83 -16.87 -5.79
CA VAL A 203 5.11 -15.88 -4.99
C VAL A 203 3.62 -16.24 -5.00
N VAL A 204 3.00 -16.16 -3.83
CA VAL A 204 1.54 -16.27 -3.65
C VAL A 204 1.03 -14.95 -3.09
N ILE A 205 0.13 -14.31 -3.81
CA ILE A 205 -0.59 -13.11 -3.40
C ILE A 205 -2.05 -13.52 -3.25
N GLU A 206 -2.59 -13.35 -2.05
CA GLU A 206 -3.99 -13.65 -1.75
C GLU A 206 -4.93 -12.54 -2.26
N ASP A 207 -6.22 -12.61 -1.89
CA ASP A 207 -7.25 -11.70 -2.40
C ASP A 207 -7.17 -10.28 -1.83
N ASN A 208 -7.71 -9.30 -2.56
CA ASN A 208 -7.85 -7.90 -2.14
C ASN A 208 -6.53 -7.18 -1.84
N VAL A 209 -5.43 -7.65 -2.41
CA VAL A 209 -4.09 -7.06 -2.26
C VAL A 209 -3.90 -5.93 -3.27
N GLU A 210 -3.26 -4.85 -2.84
CA GLU A 210 -2.82 -3.77 -3.71
C GLU A 210 -1.30 -3.64 -3.67
N ILE A 211 -0.67 -3.56 -4.86
CA ILE A 211 0.79 -3.49 -5.03
C ILE A 211 1.12 -2.24 -5.81
N GLY A 212 1.86 -1.33 -5.20
CA GLY A 212 2.29 -0.05 -5.77
C GLY A 212 3.25 -0.18 -6.95
N ALA A 213 3.40 0.93 -7.66
CA ALA A 213 4.24 1.00 -8.86
C ALA A 213 5.72 0.73 -8.54
N GLY A 214 6.38 -0.06 -9.38
CA GLY A 214 7.79 -0.39 -9.23
C GLY A 214 8.13 -1.25 -8.02
N THR A 215 7.16 -1.76 -7.29
CA THR A 215 7.36 -2.69 -6.16
C THR A 215 7.84 -4.03 -6.69
N THR A 216 8.81 -4.63 -5.97
CA THR A 216 9.39 -5.93 -6.31
C THR A 216 9.14 -6.94 -5.19
N ILE A 217 8.67 -8.13 -5.58
CA ILE A 217 8.40 -9.25 -4.66
C ILE A 217 9.14 -10.46 -5.20
N ASP A 218 10.19 -10.86 -4.48
CA ASP A 218 11.05 -11.97 -4.90
C ASP A 218 10.39 -13.30 -4.59
N ARG A 219 10.66 -14.27 -5.48
CA ARG A 219 10.25 -15.66 -5.24
C ARG A 219 11.02 -16.28 -4.08
N SER A 220 10.40 -17.20 -3.43
CA SER A 220 11.05 -18.03 -2.43
C SER A 220 12.16 -18.91 -3.04
N THR A 221 13.17 -19.20 -2.26
CA THR A 221 14.17 -20.23 -2.63
C THR A 221 13.49 -21.61 -2.76
N ILE A 222 12.65 -21.97 -1.78
CA ILE A 222 11.82 -23.18 -1.75
C ILE A 222 10.49 -22.80 -1.10
N GLY A 223 9.38 -23.25 -1.66
CA GLY A 223 8.04 -22.88 -1.20
C GLY A 223 7.57 -21.56 -1.79
N SER A 224 6.98 -20.68 -0.99
CA SER A 224 6.38 -19.42 -1.47
C SER A 224 6.78 -18.24 -0.62
N THR A 225 7.02 -17.09 -1.24
CA THR A 225 6.90 -15.78 -0.61
C THR A 225 5.41 -15.44 -0.57
N LEU A 226 4.87 -15.07 0.59
CA LEU A 226 3.43 -14.96 0.82
C LEU A 226 3.02 -13.53 1.16
N VAL A 227 2.03 -13.02 0.42
CA VAL A 227 1.35 -11.75 0.71
C VAL A 227 -0.12 -12.04 0.97
N CYS A 228 -0.52 -11.98 2.24
CA CYS A 228 -1.87 -12.35 2.66
C CYS A 228 -2.93 -11.33 2.26
N SER A 229 -4.20 -11.73 2.39
CA SER A 229 -5.37 -10.94 1.96
C SER A 229 -5.43 -9.55 2.58
N GLY A 230 -5.84 -8.58 1.78
CA GLY A 230 -6.05 -7.19 2.21
C GLY A 230 -4.78 -6.35 2.37
N VAL A 231 -3.59 -6.90 2.18
CA VAL A 231 -2.31 -6.18 2.27
C VAL A 231 -2.25 -5.05 1.24
N LYS A 232 -1.67 -3.91 1.65
CA LYS A 232 -1.42 -2.75 0.79
C LYS A 232 0.08 -2.43 0.81
N LEU A 233 0.72 -2.61 -0.33
CA LEU A 233 2.11 -2.23 -0.57
C LEU A 233 2.13 -0.97 -1.43
N ASP A 234 2.77 0.06 -0.96
CA ASP A 234 2.96 1.30 -1.71
C ASP A 234 4.08 1.15 -2.76
N ASN A 235 4.42 2.23 -3.43
CA ASN A 235 5.39 2.27 -4.52
C ASN A 235 6.81 1.94 -4.03
N LEU A 236 7.60 1.26 -4.88
CA LEU A 236 9.02 0.96 -4.64
C LEU A 236 9.29 0.17 -3.34
N VAL A 237 8.35 -0.65 -2.91
CA VAL A 237 8.55 -1.57 -1.79
C VAL A 237 9.34 -2.80 -2.27
N GLN A 238 10.29 -3.29 -1.46
CA GLN A 238 11.01 -4.54 -1.69
C GLN A 238 10.56 -5.60 -0.69
N ILE A 239 9.99 -6.68 -1.16
CA ILE A 239 9.70 -7.88 -0.39
C ILE A 239 10.65 -8.99 -0.88
N ALA A 240 11.61 -9.37 -0.03
CA ALA A 240 12.60 -10.38 -0.38
C ALA A 240 12.05 -11.80 -0.29
N HIS A 241 12.87 -12.78 -0.69
CA HIS A 241 12.51 -14.20 -0.75
C HIS A 241 12.06 -14.76 0.60
N ASN A 242 11.09 -15.67 0.60
CA ASN A 242 10.58 -16.36 1.79
C ASN A 242 9.95 -15.44 2.87
N VAL A 243 9.62 -14.21 2.53
CA VAL A 243 8.90 -13.29 3.42
C VAL A 243 7.43 -13.69 3.47
N GLU A 244 6.82 -13.56 4.63
CA GLU A 244 5.38 -13.68 4.86
C GLU A 244 4.84 -12.35 5.38
N ILE A 245 3.86 -11.76 4.70
CA ILE A 245 3.16 -10.53 5.13
C ILE A 245 1.74 -10.89 5.54
N GLY A 246 1.41 -10.68 6.81
CA GLY A 246 0.11 -10.99 7.40
C GLY A 246 -1.01 -10.07 6.90
N LYS A 247 -2.25 -10.52 7.07
CA LYS A 247 -3.47 -9.88 6.56
C LYS A 247 -3.59 -8.40 6.97
N ASN A 248 -4.15 -7.59 6.06
CA ASN A 248 -4.46 -6.17 6.29
C ASN A 248 -3.27 -5.31 6.74
N THR A 249 -2.05 -5.77 6.53
CA THR A 249 -0.83 -4.99 6.80
C THR A 249 -0.62 -3.96 5.70
N VAL A 250 -0.23 -2.75 6.09
CA VAL A 250 0.01 -1.61 5.20
C VAL A 250 1.49 -1.23 5.26
N ILE A 251 2.14 -1.16 4.11
CA ILE A 251 3.57 -0.85 3.98
C ILE A 251 3.74 0.31 3.02
N ALA A 252 4.18 1.46 3.55
CA ALA A 252 4.41 2.67 2.76
C ALA A 252 5.70 2.60 1.94
N ALA A 253 5.83 3.55 1.02
CA ALA A 253 6.82 3.57 -0.05
C ALA A 253 8.28 3.41 0.42
N GLN A 254 9.07 2.76 -0.45
CA GLN A 254 10.52 2.56 -0.28
C GLN A 254 10.90 1.73 0.96
N THR A 255 9.98 0.98 1.53
CA THR A 255 10.27 0.05 2.62
C THR A 255 10.86 -1.24 2.05
N GLY A 256 11.90 -1.76 2.71
CA GLY A 256 12.55 -3.03 2.37
C GLY A 256 12.42 -4.07 3.49
N ILE A 257 11.92 -5.25 3.16
CA ILE A 257 11.83 -6.39 4.10
C ILE A 257 12.74 -7.49 3.59
N ALA A 258 13.81 -7.78 4.32
CA ALA A 258 14.80 -8.77 3.96
C ALA A 258 14.30 -10.21 4.17
N GLY A 259 14.98 -11.16 3.51
CA GLY A 259 14.55 -12.54 3.34
C GLY A 259 14.19 -13.28 4.62
N SER A 260 13.25 -14.21 4.52
CA SER A 260 12.77 -15.08 5.59
C SER A 260 12.15 -14.38 6.82
N SER A 261 11.83 -13.10 6.70
CA SER A 261 11.13 -12.36 7.77
C SER A 261 9.63 -12.63 7.72
N LYS A 262 8.98 -12.65 8.89
CA LYS A 262 7.55 -12.84 9.05
C LYS A 262 6.94 -11.62 9.69
N VAL A 263 6.00 -11.01 9.00
CA VAL A 263 5.23 -9.84 9.47
C VAL A 263 3.82 -10.28 9.81
N GLY A 264 3.37 -9.92 11.00
CA GLY A 264 2.03 -10.22 11.50
C GLY A 264 0.92 -9.45 10.76
N GLU A 265 -0.29 -9.60 11.27
CA GLU A 265 -1.50 -8.99 10.71
C GLU A 265 -1.69 -7.54 11.20
N SER A 266 -2.35 -6.71 10.37
CA SER A 266 -2.76 -5.34 10.70
C SER A 266 -1.61 -4.43 11.16
N CYS A 267 -0.41 -4.65 10.63
CA CYS A 267 0.75 -3.83 10.90
C CYS A 267 0.76 -2.57 10.00
N ILE A 268 1.41 -1.51 10.47
CA ILE A 268 1.58 -0.26 9.74
C ILE A 268 3.07 0.07 9.68
N PHE A 269 3.63 0.03 8.47
CA PHE A 269 4.99 0.46 8.20
C PHE A 269 4.94 1.80 7.47
N ALA A 270 5.50 2.83 8.08
CA ALA A 270 5.68 4.11 7.41
C ALA A 270 6.80 4.02 6.35
N GLY A 271 7.00 5.08 5.58
CA GLY A 271 7.96 5.06 4.47
C GLY A 271 9.41 4.85 4.86
N GLN A 272 10.18 4.20 3.98
CA GLN A 272 11.62 4.00 4.11
C GLN A 272 12.05 3.18 5.34
N VAL A 273 11.23 2.25 5.77
CA VAL A 273 11.59 1.29 6.83
C VAL A 273 12.48 0.19 6.26
N GLY A 274 13.52 -0.20 7.01
CA GLY A 274 14.36 -1.35 6.69
C GLY A 274 14.21 -2.44 7.74
N VAL A 275 13.90 -3.67 7.33
CA VAL A 275 13.82 -4.84 8.22
C VAL A 275 14.89 -5.83 7.81
N ILE A 276 15.80 -6.21 8.72
CA ILE A 276 16.81 -7.24 8.43
C ILE A 276 16.16 -8.64 8.33
N GLY A 277 16.89 -9.60 7.76
CA GLY A 277 16.40 -10.95 7.51
C GLY A 277 16.08 -11.76 8.78
N HIS A 278 15.23 -12.78 8.62
CA HIS A 278 14.90 -13.79 9.65
C HIS A 278 14.22 -13.23 10.91
N LEU A 279 13.58 -12.07 10.84
CA LEU A 279 12.85 -11.48 11.95
C LEU A 279 11.39 -11.89 11.98
N LYS A 280 10.84 -11.92 13.21
CA LYS A 280 9.41 -12.01 13.47
C LYS A 280 8.89 -10.69 14.01
N ILE A 281 7.99 -10.06 13.25
CA ILE A 281 7.23 -8.87 13.63
C ILE A 281 5.84 -9.35 14.04
N GLY A 282 5.41 -8.99 15.22
CA GLY A 282 4.09 -9.36 15.76
C GLY A 282 2.93 -8.70 15.02
N ASN A 283 1.73 -8.92 15.52
CA ASN A 283 0.50 -8.32 14.98
C ASN A 283 0.32 -6.89 15.48
N ARG A 284 -0.37 -6.04 14.72
CA ARG A 284 -0.72 -4.65 15.07
C ARG A 284 0.50 -3.80 15.47
N VAL A 285 1.65 -4.08 14.88
CA VAL A 285 2.88 -3.31 15.09
C VAL A 285 2.85 -2.06 14.19
N THR A 286 3.23 -0.92 14.77
CA THR A 286 3.40 0.34 14.02
C THR A 286 4.87 0.73 13.99
N ILE A 287 5.43 0.94 12.79
CA ILE A 287 6.84 1.32 12.60
C ILE A 287 6.89 2.67 11.91
N ALA A 288 7.48 3.66 12.59
CA ALA A 288 7.65 5.01 12.05
C ALA A 288 8.64 5.05 10.88
N SER A 289 8.56 6.12 10.09
CA SER A 289 9.41 6.30 8.90
C SER A 289 10.91 6.27 9.22
N LYS A 290 11.69 5.75 8.25
CA LYS A 290 13.17 5.65 8.33
C LYS A 290 13.69 4.82 9.51
N SER A 291 12.87 3.93 10.06
CA SER A 291 13.30 3.01 11.12
C SER A 291 14.08 1.83 10.57
N GLY A 292 15.19 1.48 11.23
CA GLY A 292 15.88 0.21 11.02
C GLY A 292 15.47 -0.81 12.09
N VAL A 293 14.91 -1.94 11.67
CA VAL A 293 14.47 -3.02 12.56
C VAL A 293 15.50 -4.12 12.54
N SER A 294 16.18 -4.35 13.67
CA SER A 294 17.28 -5.32 13.82
C SER A 294 16.99 -6.45 14.81
N LYS A 295 15.77 -6.52 15.36
CA LYS A 295 15.32 -7.57 16.29
C LYS A 295 13.83 -7.81 16.20
N ASN A 296 13.38 -8.96 16.71
CA ASN A 296 11.95 -9.30 16.75
C ASN A 296 11.15 -8.24 17.50
N ILE A 297 9.93 -8.00 17.04
CA ILE A 297 9.02 -7.03 17.65
C ILE A 297 7.76 -7.78 18.13
N PRO A 298 7.38 -7.69 19.41
CA PRO A 298 6.14 -8.29 19.91
C PRO A 298 4.89 -7.57 19.40
N ASP A 299 3.74 -8.20 19.59
CA ASP A 299 2.44 -7.67 19.18
C ASP A 299 2.16 -6.28 19.77
N GLY A 300 1.50 -5.43 19.00
CA GLY A 300 0.98 -4.12 19.43
C GLY A 300 2.05 -3.06 19.71
N MET A 301 3.33 -3.35 19.49
CA MET A 301 4.40 -2.39 19.78
C MET A 301 4.47 -1.29 18.70
N ALA A 302 4.75 -0.07 19.16
CA ALA A 302 5.12 1.06 18.30
C ALA A 302 6.64 1.25 18.31
N MET A 303 7.25 1.32 17.13
CA MET A 303 8.68 1.59 16.93
C MET A 303 8.86 2.97 16.31
N LEU A 304 9.70 3.79 16.93
CA LEU A 304 10.05 5.11 16.43
C LEU A 304 11.42 5.07 15.74
N GLY A 305 11.46 5.60 14.53
CA GLY A 305 12.68 5.72 13.75
C GLY A 305 13.46 7.00 14.04
N PHE A 306 14.10 7.51 13.02
CA PHE A 306 14.99 8.66 13.07
C PHE A 306 14.20 9.97 12.83
N PRO A 307 13.93 10.79 13.84
CA PRO A 307 13.22 12.06 13.64
C PRO A 307 14.11 13.07 12.93
N GLY A 308 13.54 13.83 11.99
CA GLY A 308 14.18 15.02 11.45
C GLY A 308 14.32 16.08 12.55
N MET A 309 15.52 16.67 12.66
CA MET A 309 15.82 17.74 13.61
C MET A 309 16.40 18.94 12.88
N GLU A 310 16.28 20.12 13.49
CA GLU A 310 17.06 21.30 13.06
C GLU A 310 18.55 20.95 13.01
N ALA A 311 19.24 21.38 11.94
CA ALA A 311 20.62 20.96 11.67
C ALA A 311 21.60 21.30 12.82
N SER A 312 21.42 22.43 13.49
CA SER A 312 22.24 22.84 14.64
C SER A 312 22.04 21.90 15.85
N LYS A 313 20.80 21.55 16.14
CA LYS A 313 20.44 20.61 17.22
C LYS A 313 20.93 19.20 16.91
N TYR A 314 20.75 18.76 15.63
CA TYR A 314 21.25 17.46 15.20
C TYR A 314 22.76 17.32 15.41
N LYS A 315 23.55 18.29 14.94
CA LYS A 315 25.03 18.27 15.07
C LYS A 315 25.47 18.19 16.55
N ARG A 316 24.84 18.93 17.43
CA ARG A 316 25.12 18.87 18.88
C ARG A 316 24.76 17.52 19.48
N SER A 317 23.57 17.01 19.22
CA SER A 317 23.12 15.70 19.71
C SER A 317 24.00 14.58 19.18
N PHE A 318 24.39 14.64 17.90
CA PHE A 318 25.24 13.63 17.27
C PHE A 318 26.68 13.62 17.82
N ALA A 319 27.22 14.79 18.17
CA ALA A 319 28.53 14.88 18.86
C ALA A 319 28.49 14.16 20.22
N VAL A 320 27.45 14.37 21.00
CA VAL A 320 27.23 13.65 22.27
C VAL A 320 27.06 12.15 22.03
N PHE A 321 26.22 11.77 21.05
CA PHE A 321 25.96 10.38 20.70
C PHE A 321 27.25 9.59 20.38
N ARG A 322 28.16 10.20 19.64
CA ARG A 322 29.48 9.58 19.31
C ARG A 322 30.33 9.32 20.52
N ASN A 323 30.19 10.12 21.58
CA ASN A 323 30.97 10.03 22.81
C ASN A 323 30.25 9.27 23.94
N LEU A 324 29.06 8.71 23.71
CA LEU A 324 28.32 7.97 24.71
C LEU A 324 29.09 6.83 25.41
N PRO A 325 29.93 6.02 24.70
CA PRO A 325 30.70 5.01 25.39
C PRO A 325 31.67 5.60 26.44
N ALA A 326 32.42 6.64 26.08
CA ALA A 326 33.32 7.32 27.04
C ALA A 326 32.56 8.00 28.19
N LEU A 327 31.44 8.66 27.87
CA LEU A 327 30.58 9.27 28.89
C LEU A 327 30.04 8.23 29.89
N ARG A 328 29.71 7.02 29.43
CA ARG A 328 29.30 5.92 30.30
C ARG A 328 30.40 5.51 31.24
N ASP A 329 31.63 5.35 30.73
CA ASP A 329 32.83 4.98 31.55
C ASP A 329 33.12 6.04 32.59
N ASP A 330 33.00 7.33 32.24
CA ASP A 330 33.15 8.47 33.16
C ASP A 330 32.07 8.42 34.27
N VAL A 331 30.80 8.16 33.91
CA VAL A 331 29.69 8.03 34.88
C VAL A 331 29.92 6.85 35.82
N ASP A 332 30.32 5.68 35.30
CA ASP A 332 30.60 4.49 36.11
C ASP A 332 31.75 4.74 37.07
N SER A 333 32.77 5.49 36.64
CA SER A 333 33.88 5.92 37.50
C SER A 333 33.45 6.89 38.60
N LEU A 334 32.61 7.87 38.26
CA LEU A 334 32.04 8.81 39.23
C LEU A 334 31.12 8.11 40.26
N VAL A 335 30.29 7.17 39.86
CA VAL A 335 29.48 6.38 40.79
C VAL A 335 30.34 5.63 41.81
N LYS A 336 31.43 5.00 41.35
CA LYS A 336 32.38 4.34 42.27
C LYS A 336 33.05 5.30 43.25
N LYS A 337 33.45 6.48 42.78
CA LYS A 337 34.07 7.51 43.65
C LYS A 337 33.06 8.04 44.70
N VAL A 338 31.82 8.26 44.29
CA VAL A 338 30.77 8.70 45.22
C VAL A 338 30.51 7.65 46.32
N ALA A 339 30.38 6.39 45.94
CA ALA A 339 30.17 5.29 46.90
C ALA A 339 31.33 5.18 47.94
N VAL A 340 32.58 5.41 47.49
CA VAL A 340 33.74 5.47 48.43
C VAL A 340 33.67 6.67 49.38
N LEU A 341 33.22 7.82 48.87
CA LEU A 341 33.09 9.04 49.70
C LEU A 341 31.97 8.90 50.74
N GLU A 342 30.87 8.29 50.37
CA GLU A 342 29.73 8.02 51.28
C GLU A 342 30.12 7.06 52.38
N ASN A 343 30.80 5.95 52.09
CA ASN A 343 31.30 5.01 53.10
C ASN A 343 32.33 5.69 54.04
N ASN A 344 33.19 6.54 53.54
CA ASN A 344 34.17 7.27 54.38
C ASN A 344 33.53 8.37 55.26
N GLN A 345 32.31 8.83 54.95
CA GLN A 345 31.56 9.75 55.82
C GLN A 345 30.80 9.01 56.91
N GLU A 346 30.31 7.82 56.66
CA GLU A 346 29.67 6.96 57.66
C GLU A 346 30.68 6.53 58.74
N ASP A 347 31.91 6.14 58.32
CA ASP A 347 33.00 5.76 59.24
C ASP A 347 33.53 6.93 60.11
N LYS A 348 33.33 8.20 59.72
CA LYS A 348 33.71 9.40 60.49
C LYS A 348 32.60 9.89 61.42
N SER A 349 31.38 9.37 61.28
CA SER A 349 30.24 9.74 62.10
C SER A 349 29.92 8.73 63.25
N GLN A 350 30.72 7.67 63.34
CA GLN A 350 30.81 6.76 64.50
C GLN A 350 32.03 7.10 65.34
#